data_2e42c6649963e0c6b2b135df821652ea
#
_entry.id   2e42c6649963e0c6b2b135df821652ea
#
_cell.length_a   1.000
_cell.length_b   1.000
_cell.length_c   1.000
_cell.angle_alpha   90.00
_cell.angle_beta   90.00
_cell.angle_gamma   90.00
#
_symmetry.space_group_name_H-M   'P 1'
#
loop_
_entity.id
_entity.type
_entity.pdbx_description
1 polymer ?
#
loop_
_entity_poly.entity_id
_entity_poly.type
_entity_poly.pdbx_seq_one_letter_code
_entity_poly.pdbx_strand_id
1 'polypeptide(L)'
;NKVYQIRDAIAEPILKKFYEDPTLIAFGEDVRDWGGAYAVYRGFTETLPYHRLFNSPISEAAIVGAAVGYAMSGGRVVAEIMYADFLGRAGDELFNQLSKWQSMSAGVLRMPVVIRMSVGSKYGAQHSQDWSALCAHIPGLKVVFPATPYDAKGMMQSALNGTDPVIFLESQRIYDMGERFHPEGVPCLLYTSDAADD
;
A
#
# COMPACT_ATOMS: atom_id res chain seq x y z
N ASN A 1 9.21 1.98 -25.26
CA ASN A 1 9.39 2.42 -23.86
C ASN A 1 8.26 3.37 -23.48
N LYS A 2 7.44 2.96 -22.53
CA LYS A 2 6.39 3.79 -21.93
C LYS A 2 7.01 4.71 -20.87
N VAL A 3 6.53 5.96 -20.78
CA VAL A 3 6.84 6.82 -19.62
C VAL A 3 5.84 6.48 -18.52
N TYR A 4 6.34 6.16 -17.35
CA TYR A 4 5.54 5.93 -16.15
C TYR A 4 5.70 7.09 -15.19
N GLN A 5 4.60 7.56 -14.64
CA GLN A 5 4.61 8.33 -13.39
C GLN A 5 4.55 7.37 -12.19
N ILE A 6 4.89 7.84 -10.99
CA ILE A 6 4.82 7.02 -9.76
C ILE A 6 3.41 6.41 -9.62
N ARG A 7 2.35 7.21 -9.82
CA ARG A 7 0.97 6.73 -9.71
C ARG A 7 0.65 5.59 -10.68
N ASP A 8 1.12 5.68 -11.92
CA ASP A 8 0.90 4.64 -12.94
C ASP A 8 1.67 3.37 -12.60
N ALA A 9 2.89 3.54 -12.09
CA ALA A 9 3.76 2.45 -11.68
C ALA A 9 3.19 1.67 -10.49
N ILE A 10 2.50 2.34 -9.58
CA ILE A 10 1.79 1.72 -8.45
C ILE A 10 0.47 1.08 -8.92
N ALA A 11 -0.28 1.77 -9.77
CA ALA A 11 -1.61 1.34 -10.23
C ALA A 11 -1.56 0.05 -11.03
N GLU A 12 -0.60 -0.07 -11.95
CA GLU A 12 -0.53 -1.21 -12.88
C GLU A 12 -0.38 -2.58 -12.17
N PRO A 13 0.54 -2.77 -11.19
CA PRO A 13 0.61 -4.01 -10.42
C PRO A 13 -0.65 -4.30 -9.60
N ILE A 14 -1.28 -3.28 -9.04
CA ILE A 14 -2.53 -3.43 -8.28
C ILE A 14 -3.64 -3.93 -9.21
N LEU A 15 -3.83 -3.29 -10.36
CA LEU A 15 -4.85 -3.69 -11.32
C LEU A 15 -4.60 -5.11 -11.83
N LYS A 16 -3.36 -5.45 -12.16
CA LYS A 16 -2.97 -6.80 -12.56
C LYS A 16 -3.33 -7.81 -11.47
N LYS A 17 -3.02 -7.50 -10.22
CA LYS A 17 -3.32 -8.38 -9.08
C LYS A 17 -4.81 -8.58 -8.87
N PHE A 18 -5.65 -7.61 -9.16
CA PHE A 18 -7.12 -7.78 -9.14
C PHE A 18 -7.61 -8.86 -10.11
N TYR A 19 -6.97 -9.02 -11.27
CA TYR A 19 -7.31 -10.09 -12.21
C TYR A 19 -6.77 -11.46 -11.80
N GLU A 20 -5.60 -11.48 -11.12
CA GLU A 20 -4.94 -12.72 -10.71
C GLU A 20 -5.50 -13.30 -9.41
N ASP A 21 -5.94 -12.45 -8.48
CA ASP A 21 -6.36 -12.84 -7.13
C ASP A 21 -7.80 -12.39 -6.87
N PRO A 22 -8.76 -13.33 -6.90
CA PRO A 22 -10.17 -13.01 -6.67
C PRO A 22 -10.46 -12.52 -5.25
N THR A 23 -9.56 -12.74 -4.29
CA THR A 23 -9.72 -12.30 -2.91
C THR A 23 -9.25 -10.86 -2.68
N LEU A 24 -8.50 -10.27 -3.64
CA LEU A 24 -8.01 -8.91 -3.46
C LEU A 24 -9.16 -7.91 -3.41
N ILE A 25 -9.18 -7.10 -2.37
CA ILE A 25 -10.00 -5.90 -2.26
C ILE A 25 -9.12 -4.67 -2.05
N ALA A 26 -9.60 -3.52 -2.49
CA ALA A 26 -8.97 -2.25 -2.15
C ALA A 26 -10.01 -1.25 -1.65
N PHE A 27 -9.66 -0.49 -0.63
CA PHE A 27 -10.53 0.52 -0.07
C PHE A 27 -9.75 1.60 0.70
N GLY A 28 -10.43 2.69 0.95
CA GLY A 28 -9.95 3.87 1.64
C GLY A 28 -10.88 5.04 1.36
N GLU A 29 -10.50 6.23 1.80
CA GLU A 29 -11.27 7.44 1.56
C GLU A 29 -11.17 7.84 0.09
N ASP A 30 -12.32 8.03 -0.57
CA ASP A 30 -12.43 8.49 -1.96
C ASP A 30 -11.65 7.64 -3.01
N VAL A 31 -11.30 6.40 -2.68
CA VAL A 31 -10.49 5.57 -3.60
C VAL A 31 -11.27 5.16 -4.84
N ARG A 32 -12.58 4.90 -4.72
CA ARG A 32 -13.41 4.50 -5.85
C ARG A 32 -13.77 5.69 -6.73
N ASP A 33 -14.33 6.73 -6.16
CA ASP A 33 -14.95 7.81 -6.93
C ASP A 33 -13.91 8.81 -7.48
N TRP A 34 -12.87 9.07 -6.72
CA TRP A 34 -11.80 10.00 -7.11
C TRP A 34 -10.48 9.32 -7.49
N GLY A 35 -10.35 8.03 -7.20
CA GLY A 35 -9.11 7.28 -7.43
C GLY A 35 -8.12 7.40 -6.27
N GLY A 36 -8.55 7.86 -5.11
CA GLY A 36 -7.69 8.16 -3.96
C GLY A 36 -7.08 9.55 -4.03
N ALA A 37 -6.34 9.94 -3.00
CA ALA A 37 -5.78 11.30 -2.85
C ALA A 37 -4.91 11.75 -4.04
N TYR A 38 -4.24 10.83 -4.69
CA TYR A 38 -3.31 11.09 -5.79
C TYR A 38 -3.64 10.32 -7.08
N ALA A 39 -4.90 9.91 -7.21
CA ALA A 39 -5.45 9.30 -8.41
C ALA A 39 -4.76 7.99 -8.84
N VAL A 40 -4.24 7.21 -7.90
CA VAL A 40 -3.64 5.89 -8.19
C VAL A 40 -4.68 4.91 -8.73
N TYR A 41 -5.92 4.93 -8.20
CA TYR A 41 -7.00 4.05 -8.66
C TYR A 41 -7.85 4.65 -9.78
N ARG A 42 -7.40 5.73 -10.39
CA ARG A 42 -8.14 6.36 -11.48
C ARG A 42 -8.36 5.39 -12.63
N GLY A 43 -9.62 5.25 -13.08
CA GLY A 43 -9.99 4.33 -14.15
C GLY A 43 -10.33 2.90 -13.68
N PHE A 44 -10.13 2.58 -12.40
CA PHE A 44 -10.42 1.23 -11.90
C PHE A 44 -11.92 0.96 -11.77
N THR A 45 -12.73 1.99 -11.56
CA THR A 45 -14.20 1.90 -11.45
C THR A 45 -14.86 1.34 -12.69
N GLU A 46 -14.29 1.55 -13.86
CA GLU A 46 -14.80 1.05 -15.13
C GLU A 46 -14.60 -0.46 -15.28
N THR A 47 -13.69 -1.04 -14.51
CA THR A 47 -13.31 -2.45 -14.65
C THR A 47 -13.57 -3.30 -13.41
N LEU A 48 -13.68 -2.67 -12.24
CA LEU A 48 -13.83 -3.39 -10.97
C LEU A 48 -15.21 -3.21 -10.36
N PRO A 49 -15.85 -4.29 -9.87
CA PRO A 49 -17.12 -4.21 -9.20
C PRO A 49 -16.99 -3.54 -7.82
N TYR A 50 -18.10 -3.00 -7.32
CA TYR A 50 -18.12 -2.24 -6.07
C TYR A 50 -17.54 -3.00 -4.87
N HIS A 51 -17.81 -4.29 -4.75
CA HIS A 51 -17.32 -5.11 -3.64
C HIS A 51 -15.82 -5.40 -3.67
N ARG A 52 -15.13 -5.04 -4.75
CA ARG A 52 -13.68 -5.21 -4.90
C ARG A 52 -12.93 -3.89 -4.70
N LEU A 53 -13.55 -2.77 -5.06
CA LEU A 53 -13.01 -1.42 -4.90
C LEU A 53 -14.12 -0.51 -4.37
N PHE A 54 -13.97 0.02 -3.15
CA PHE A 54 -15.02 0.82 -2.52
C PHE A 54 -14.45 1.92 -1.62
N ASN A 55 -15.24 2.97 -1.40
CA ASN A 55 -14.91 4.03 -0.47
C ASN A 55 -15.18 3.59 0.98
N SER A 56 -14.34 4.04 1.89
CA SER A 56 -14.60 4.02 3.32
C SER A 56 -15.05 5.40 3.80
N PRO A 57 -15.75 5.49 4.94
CA PRO A 57 -15.84 6.74 5.68
C PRO A 57 -14.46 7.21 6.15
N ILE A 58 -14.36 8.48 6.57
CA ILE A 58 -13.17 9.01 7.25
C ILE A 58 -13.08 8.35 8.63
N SER A 59 -12.30 7.28 8.71
CA SER A 59 -12.13 6.46 9.91
C SER A 59 -10.92 5.55 9.77
N GLU A 60 -9.73 6.06 10.02
CA GLU A 60 -8.48 5.35 9.74
C GLU A 60 -8.32 4.08 10.59
N ALA A 61 -8.78 4.11 11.85
CA ALA A 61 -8.81 2.92 12.70
C ALA A 61 -9.68 1.82 12.07
N ALA A 62 -10.86 2.16 11.56
CA ALA A 62 -11.73 1.20 10.89
C ALA A 62 -11.14 0.71 9.56
N ILE A 63 -10.44 1.57 8.80
CA ILE A 63 -9.77 1.19 7.56
C ILE A 63 -8.72 0.11 7.84
N VAL A 64 -7.81 0.35 8.78
CA VAL A 64 -6.76 -0.63 9.10
C VAL A 64 -7.34 -1.85 9.80
N GLY A 65 -8.25 -1.68 10.76
CA GLY A 65 -8.90 -2.79 11.46
C GLY A 65 -9.67 -3.73 10.54
N ALA A 66 -10.41 -3.18 9.58
CA ALA A 66 -11.11 -3.97 8.56
C ALA A 66 -10.12 -4.71 7.63
N ALA A 67 -9.01 -4.07 7.26
CA ALA A 67 -7.97 -4.73 6.48
C ALA A 67 -7.36 -5.92 7.22
N VAL A 68 -7.07 -5.76 8.51
CA VAL A 68 -6.60 -6.86 9.37
C VAL A 68 -7.63 -7.99 9.45
N GLY A 69 -8.89 -7.68 9.76
CA GLY A 69 -9.96 -8.68 9.88
C GLY A 69 -10.20 -9.45 8.58
N TYR A 70 -10.16 -8.77 7.44
CA TYR A 70 -10.30 -9.41 6.14
C TYR A 70 -9.10 -10.31 5.81
N ALA A 71 -7.88 -9.88 6.11
CA ALA A 71 -6.69 -10.69 5.93
C ALA A 71 -6.71 -11.94 6.83
N MET A 72 -7.16 -11.82 8.08
CA MET A 72 -7.37 -12.97 8.99
C MET A 72 -8.37 -13.97 8.43
N SER A 73 -9.31 -13.53 7.61
CA SER A 73 -10.29 -14.39 6.91
C SER A 73 -9.73 -15.01 5.62
N GLY A 74 -8.46 -14.79 5.30
CA GLY A 74 -7.77 -15.37 4.13
C GLY A 74 -7.78 -14.50 2.89
N GLY A 75 -8.26 -13.26 2.97
CA GLY A 75 -8.25 -12.32 1.84
C GLY A 75 -6.97 -11.49 1.74
N ARG A 76 -6.77 -10.86 0.59
CA ARG A 76 -5.69 -9.89 0.32
C ARG A 76 -6.26 -8.47 0.28
N VAL A 77 -5.52 -7.52 0.82
CA VAL A 77 -5.99 -6.13 0.95
C VAL A 77 -4.95 -5.14 0.48
N VAL A 78 -5.40 -4.12 -0.25
CA VAL A 78 -4.71 -2.83 -0.37
C VAL A 78 -5.61 -1.78 0.26
N ALA A 79 -5.22 -1.23 1.40
CA ALA A 79 -5.93 -0.14 2.06
C ALA A 79 -5.15 1.16 1.92
N GLU A 80 -5.87 2.27 1.73
CA GLU A 80 -5.26 3.60 1.65
C GLU A 80 -5.61 4.40 2.89
N ILE A 81 -4.57 4.90 3.58
CA ILE A 81 -4.66 6.04 4.48
C ILE A 81 -4.23 7.25 3.68
N MET A 82 -5.09 8.25 3.56
CA MET A 82 -4.91 9.36 2.63
C MET A 82 -3.57 10.08 2.83
N TYR A 83 -3.19 10.33 4.09
CA TYR A 83 -1.91 10.94 4.48
C TYR A 83 -1.34 10.24 5.71
N ALA A 84 -0.02 10.12 5.77
CA ALA A 84 0.69 9.53 6.91
C ALA A 84 0.38 10.26 8.23
N ASP A 85 0.05 11.54 8.16
CA ASP A 85 -0.37 12.39 9.28
C ASP A 85 -1.51 11.76 10.10
N PHE A 86 -2.40 11.00 9.44
CA PHE A 86 -3.57 10.40 10.08
C PHE A 86 -3.31 8.98 10.62
N LEU A 87 -2.08 8.47 10.44
CA LEU A 87 -1.67 7.16 10.93
C LEU A 87 -1.93 6.96 12.43
N GLY A 88 -1.76 8.02 13.21
CA GLY A 88 -1.98 7.98 14.65
C GLY A 88 -3.39 7.56 15.07
N ARG A 89 -4.40 7.77 14.22
CA ARG A 89 -5.78 7.31 14.46
C ARG A 89 -5.93 5.79 14.37
N ALA A 90 -5.05 5.13 13.64
CA ALA A 90 -5.02 3.68 13.47
C ALA A 90 -3.84 3.03 14.22
N GLY A 91 -3.38 3.67 15.28
CA GLY A 91 -2.17 3.27 16.00
C GLY A 91 -2.22 1.82 16.49
N ASP A 92 -3.24 1.43 17.23
CA ASP A 92 -3.36 0.06 17.73
C ASP A 92 -3.53 -0.96 16.60
N GLU A 93 -4.41 -0.66 15.64
CA GLU A 93 -4.68 -1.53 14.51
C GLU A 93 -3.42 -1.81 13.69
N LEU A 94 -2.51 -0.85 13.62
CA LEU A 94 -1.27 -0.95 12.86
C LEU A 94 -0.15 -1.56 13.69
N PHE A 95 0.09 -1.05 14.91
CA PHE A 95 1.24 -1.40 15.72
C PHE A 95 1.08 -2.69 16.51
N ASN A 96 -0.15 -3.06 16.88
CA ASN A 96 -0.46 -4.28 17.65
C ASN A 96 -1.20 -5.32 16.81
N GLN A 97 -2.17 -4.93 15.99
CA GLN A 97 -2.97 -5.90 15.24
C GLN A 97 -2.24 -6.35 13.96
N LEU A 98 -2.06 -5.44 13.01
CA LEU A 98 -1.45 -5.76 11.72
C LEU A 98 -0.05 -6.36 11.88
N SER A 99 0.78 -5.75 12.72
CA SER A 99 2.18 -6.14 12.89
C SER A 99 2.40 -7.43 13.67
N LYS A 100 1.46 -7.87 14.53
CA LYS A 100 1.69 -8.95 15.50
C LYS A 100 0.93 -10.24 15.24
N TRP A 101 -0.19 -10.23 14.52
CA TRP A 101 -1.02 -11.43 14.37
C TRP A 101 -0.29 -12.63 13.77
N GLN A 102 0.63 -12.42 12.82
CA GLN A 102 1.44 -13.53 12.32
C GLN A 102 2.26 -14.19 13.42
N SER A 103 2.93 -13.40 14.27
CA SER A 103 3.73 -13.88 15.37
C SER A 103 2.86 -14.50 16.47
N MET A 104 1.78 -13.82 16.88
CA MET A 104 0.88 -14.32 17.93
C MET A 104 0.18 -15.63 17.56
N SER A 105 -0.06 -15.86 16.28
CA SER A 105 -0.65 -17.11 15.79
C SER A 105 0.39 -18.19 15.46
N ALA A 106 1.64 -18.01 15.83
CA ALA A 106 2.74 -18.90 15.46
C ALA A 106 2.84 -19.16 13.93
N GLY A 107 2.55 -18.12 13.13
CA GLY A 107 2.59 -18.20 11.67
C GLY A 107 1.39 -18.87 11.00
N VAL A 108 0.35 -19.22 11.75
CA VAL A 108 -0.88 -19.79 11.18
C VAL A 108 -1.62 -18.74 10.34
N LEU A 109 -1.79 -17.54 10.89
CA LEU A 109 -2.37 -16.43 10.17
C LEU A 109 -1.31 -15.77 9.27
N ARG A 110 -1.74 -15.34 8.10
CA ARG A 110 -0.96 -14.51 7.20
C ARG A 110 -1.61 -13.12 7.15
N MET A 111 -0.80 -12.09 6.89
CA MET A 111 -1.26 -10.70 6.83
C MET A 111 -0.90 -10.06 5.48
N PRO A 112 -1.47 -10.54 4.35
CA PRO A 112 -1.19 -9.98 3.03
C PRO A 112 -1.91 -8.64 2.85
N VAL A 113 -1.50 -7.66 3.63
CA VAL A 113 -2.07 -6.31 3.68
C VAL A 113 -1.01 -5.31 3.24
N VAL A 114 -1.35 -4.48 2.27
CA VAL A 114 -0.56 -3.32 1.88
C VAL A 114 -1.31 -2.07 2.35
N ILE A 115 -0.72 -1.31 3.25
CA ILE A 115 -1.22 0.01 3.65
C ILE A 115 -0.47 1.06 2.85
N ARG A 116 -1.16 1.72 1.93
CA ARG A 116 -0.63 2.83 1.16
C ARG A 116 -0.89 4.14 1.88
N MET A 117 0.08 5.02 1.91
CA MET A 117 -0.10 6.37 2.45
C MET A 117 0.87 7.37 1.83
N SER A 118 0.40 8.59 1.62
CA SER A 118 1.23 9.67 1.14
C SER A 118 2.03 10.32 2.29
N VAL A 119 3.25 10.73 2.00
CA VAL A 119 4.16 11.37 2.95
C VAL A 119 4.84 12.60 2.35
N GLY A 120 5.24 13.54 3.19
CA GLY A 120 6.06 14.68 2.83
C GLY A 120 5.32 16.02 2.80
N SER A 121 6.04 17.06 2.42
CA SER A 121 5.62 18.44 2.57
C SER A 121 5.09 19.03 1.28
N LYS A 122 3.78 19.16 1.13
CA LYS A 122 3.16 19.88 0.01
C LYS A 122 1.90 20.67 0.42
N TYR A 123 1.14 20.21 1.40
CA TYR A 123 -0.20 20.72 1.71
C TYR A 123 -0.38 21.20 3.17
N GLY A 124 0.60 21.87 3.73
CA GLY A 124 0.55 22.38 5.09
C GLY A 124 1.02 21.37 6.15
N ALA A 125 1.13 21.82 7.40
CA ALA A 125 1.72 21.03 8.47
C ALA A 125 1.00 19.71 8.74
N GLN A 126 -0.33 19.70 8.67
CA GLN A 126 -1.16 18.53 8.98
C GLN A 126 -1.32 17.54 7.81
N HIS A 127 -0.69 17.81 6.64
CA HIS A 127 -0.71 16.94 5.46
C HIS A 127 0.69 16.74 4.89
N SER A 128 1.73 16.87 5.71
CA SER A 128 3.11 16.93 5.25
C SER A 128 4.08 16.13 6.10
N GLN A 129 3.58 15.38 7.08
CA GLN A 129 4.41 14.63 8.00
C GLN A 129 4.94 13.34 7.36
N ASP A 130 6.06 12.89 7.87
CA ASP A 130 6.68 11.62 7.51
C ASP A 130 6.86 10.77 8.76
N TRP A 131 6.16 9.64 8.82
CA TRP A 131 6.20 8.71 9.95
C TRP A 131 6.90 7.41 9.59
N SER A 132 7.74 7.42 8.55
CA SER A 132 8.49 6.25 8.09
C SER A 132 9.33 5.63 9.20
N ALA A 133 10.05 6.47 9.96
CA ALA A 133 10.88 6.02 11.07
C ALA A 133 10.05 5.33 12.18
N LEU A 134 8.85 5.82 12.47
CA LEU A 134 7.95 5.17 13.43
C LEU A 134 7.51 3.80 12.93
N CYS A 135 7.08 3.70 11.67
CA CYS A 135 6.68 2.42 11.08
C CYS A 135 7.85 1.42 11.04
N ALA A 136 9.05 1.88 10.69
CA ALA A 136 10.26 1.07 10.66
C ALA A 136 10.71 0.59 12.05
N HIS A 137 10.33 1.31 13.11
CA HIS A 137 10.62 0.92 14.49
C HIS A 137 9.76 -0.24 14.98
N ILE A 138 8.63 -0.53 14.34
CA ILE A 138 7.66 -1.54 14.77
C ILE A 138 8.00 -2.91 14.17
N PRO A 139 8.44 -3.90 14.95
CA PRO A 139 8.69 -5.24 14.44
C PRO A 139 7.43 -5.88 13.87
N GLY A 140 7.57 -6.54 12.72
CA GLY A 140 6.48 -7.21 12.01
C GLY A 140 5.89 -6.41 10.85
N LEU A 141 6.31 -5.15 10.66
CA LEU A 141 5.95 -4.34 9.49
C LEU A 141 7.14 -4.27 8.51
N LYS A 142 6.87 -4.50 7.23
CA LYS A 142 7.79 -4.15 6.16
C LYS A 142 7.48 -2.72 5.71
N VAL A 143 8.49 -1.88 5.65
CA VAL A 143 8.33 -0.47 5.25
C VAL A 143 9.08 -0.24 3.96
N VAL A 144 8.38 0.24 2.93
CA VAL A 144 8.96 0.56 1.63
C VAL A 144 8.63 2.00 1.24
N PHE A 145 9.61 2.67 0.64
CA PHE A 145 9.49 4.06 0.24
C PHE A 145 10.20 4.26 -1.10
N PRO A 146 9.52 4.01 -2.23
CA PRO A 146 10.14 4.09 -3.54
C PRO A 146 10.57 5.52 -3.88
N ALA A 147 11.73 5.63 -4.54
CA ALA A 147 12.29 6.90 -5.00
C ALA A 147 12.04 7.15 -6.49
N THR A 148 11.73 6.11 -7.27
CA THR A 148 11.51 6.19 -8.71
C THR A 148 10.24 5.43 -9.13
N PRO A 149 9.65 5.73 -10.30
CA PRO A 149 8.58 4.92 -10.87
C PRO A 149 8.94 3.45 -11.06
N TYR A 150 10.18 3.17 -11.44
CA TYR A 150 10.69 1.80 -11.58
C TYR A 150 10.64 1.04 -10.24
N ASP A 151 11.19 1.65 -9.20
CA ASP A 151 11.16 1.08 -7.84
C ASP A 151 9.73 0.90 -7.35
N ALA A 152 8.87 1.92 -7.55
CA ALA A 152 7.48 1.88 -7.12
C ALA A 152 6.73 0.69 -7.72
N LYS A 153 6.92 0.44 -9.03
CA LYS A 153 6.28 -0.69 -9.70
C LYS A 153 6.72 -2.03 -9.13
N GLY A 154 8.00 -2.22 -8.97
CA GLY A 154 8.53 -3.48 -8.51
C GLY A 154 8.28 -3.74 -7.03
N MET A 155 8.43 -2.73 -6.17
CA MET A 155 8.11 -2.84 -4.75
C MET A 155 6.62 -3.14 -4.53
N MET A 156 5.72 -2.50 -5.31
CA MET A 156 4.29 -2.81 -5.23
C MET A 156 3.99 -4.24 -5.69
N GLN A 157 4.59 -4.68 -6.79
CA GLN A 157 4.42 -6.06 -7.26
C GLN A 157 4.89 -7.08 -6.22
N SER A 158 6.02 -6.83 -5.58
CA SER A 158 6.54 -7.71 -4.52
C SER A 158 5.68 -7.68 -3.27
N ALA A 159 5.21 -6.49 -2.85
CA ALA A 159 4.28 -6.35 -1.72
C ALA A 159 2.99 -7.13 -1.94
N LEU A 160 2.44 -7.08 -3.16
CA LEU A 160 1.21 -7.79 -3.53
C LEU A 160 1.39 -9.30 -3.65
N ASN A 161 2.59 -9.79 -3.86
CA ASN A 161 2.89 -11.24 -3.93
C ASN A 161 3.29 -11.83 -2.57
N GLY A 162 3.68 -10.99 -1.63
CA GLY A 162 4.03 -11.38 -0.28
C GLY A 162 2.81 -11.72 0.59
N THR A 163 3.10 -12.22 1.79
CA THR A 163 2.11 -12.54 2.82
C THR A 163 2.33 -11.75 4.12
N ASP A 164 3.33 -10.89 4.15
CA ASP A 164 3.63 -10.03 5.28
C ASP A 164 2.99 -8.65 5.09
N PRO A 165 2.69 -7.94 6.18
CA PRO A 165 2.14 -6.60 6.08
C PRO A 165 3.20 -5.61 5.60
N VAL A 166 2.81 -4.78 4.62
CA VAL A 166 3.68 -3.77 4.02
C VAL A 166 3.08 -2.38 4.22
N ILE A 167 3.88 -1.48 4.75
CA ILE A 167 3.61 -0.05 4.77
C ILE A 167 4.29 0.56 3.54
N PHE A 168 3.47 0.98 2.60
CA PHE A 168 3.93 1.53 1.32
C PHE A 168 3.81 3.04 1.33
N LEU A 169 4.94 3.72 1.50
CA LEU A 169 5.01 5.17 1.63
C LEU A 169 5.23 5.82 0.27
N GLU A 170 4.50 6.88 -0.01
CA GLU A 170 4.49 7.54 -1.31
C GLU A 170 4.80 9.03 -1.13
N SER A 171 5.98 9.47 -1.59
CA SER A 171 6.35 10.87 -1.48
C SER A 171 5.46 11.77 -2.33
N GLN A 172 4.83 12.75 -1.71
CA GLN A 172 3.99 13.75 -2.39
C GLN A 172 4.77 14.57 -3.42
N ARG A 173 6.11 14.64 -3.29
CA ARG A 173 6.96 15.43 -4.18
C ARG A 173 7.21 14.78 -5.53
N ILE A 174 7.07 13.47 -5.62
CA ILE A 174 7.48 12.71 -6.81
C ILE A 174 6.34 11.99 -7.53
N TYR A 175 5.07 12.19 -7.14
CA TYR A 175 3.93 11.55 -7.84
C TYR A 175 3.88 11.84 -9.34
N ASP A 176 4.32 13.03 -9.75
CA ASP A 176 4.34 13.46 -11.16
C ASP A 176 5.69 13.21 -11.83
N MET A 177 6.68 12.62 -11.11
CA MET A 177 7.96 12.24 -11.69
C MET A 177 7.74 11.16 -12.74
N GLY A 178 8.27 11.39 -13.95
CA GLY A 178 8.20 10.47 -15.06
C GLY A 178 9.52 9.76 -15.30
N GLU A 179 9.47 8.48 -15.57
CA GLU A 179 10.62 7.66 -15.91
C GLU A 179 10.30 6.73 -17.08
N ARG A 180 11.28 6.49 -17.95
CA ARG A 180 11.13 5.54 -19.06
C ARG A 180 11.77 4.22 -18.73
N PHE A 181 10.98 3.16 -18.74
CA PHE A 181 11.49 1.80 -18.63
C PHE A 181 10.61 0.82 -19.40
N HIS A 182 11.11 -0.40 -19.59
CA HIS A 182 10.31 -1.47 -20.21
C HIS A 182 9.32 -2.03 -19.20
N PRO A 183 8.02 -2.10 -19.56
CA PRO A 183 7.00 -2.67 -18.68
C PRO A 183 7.16 -4.18 -18.46
N GLU A 184 7.83 -4.85 -19.40
CA GLU A 184 8.02 -6.30 -19.40
C GLU A 184 9.47 -6.65 -19.08
N GLY A 185 9.67 -7.55 -18.16
CA GLY A 185 10.90 -8.33 -18.06
C GLY A 185 12.02 -7.81 -17.20
N VAL A 186 11.80 -6.77 -16.38
CA VAL A 186 12.73 -6.52 -15.28
C VAL A 186 12.07 -6.96 -13.98
N PRO A 187 12.45 -8.14 -13.42
CA PRO A 187 12.02 -8.47 -12.08
C PRO A 187 12.56 -7.38 -11.17
N CYS A 188 11.69 -6.65 -10.49
CA CYS A 188 12.14 -5.86 -9.37
C CYS A 188 12.52 -6.84 -8.28
N LEU A 189 13.78 -7.04 -8.16
CA LEU A 189 14.36 -7.67 -7.00
C LEU A 189 14.18 -6.67 -5.86
N LEU A 190 13.37 -7.02 -4.87
CA LEU A 190 13.41 -6.35 -3.59
C LEU A 190 14.78 -6.67 -2.97
N TYR A 191 15.71 -5.77 -3.17
CA TYR A 191 17.03 -5.86 -2.53
C TYR A 191 16.98 -5.73 -1.00
N THR A 192 15.82 -5.42 -0.46
CA THR A 192 15.67 -5.18 0.98
C THR A 192 15.39 -6.43 1.80
N SER A 193 15.02 -7.55 1.17
CA SER A 193 14.79 -8.79 1.91
C SER A 193 16.08 -9.52 2.28
N ASP A 194 17.13 -9.34 1.50
CA ASP A 194 18.35 -10.11 1.67
C ASP A 194 19.37 -9.44 2.61
N ALA A 195 19.20 -8.17 2.91
CA ALA A 195 20.07 -7.44 3.85
C ALA A 195 19.71 -7.65 5.33
N ALA A 196 18.62 -8.33 5.62
CA ALA A 196 18.17 -8.59 6.99
C ALA A 196 18.40 -10.05 7.44
N ASP A 197 18.84 -10.92 6.54
CA ASP A 197 19.06 -12.34 6.80
C ASP A 197 20.57 -12.72 6.91
N ASP A 198 21.51 -11.74 6.87
CA ASP A 198 22.94 -11.91 7.12
C ASP A 198 23.35 -11.47 8.53
#